data_84915d3ce494c3d25164b977b3710cff
#
_entry.id   84915d3ce494c3d25164b977b3710cff
#
_cell.length_a   1.000
_cell.length_b   1.000
_cell.length_c   1.000
_cell.angle_alpha   90.00
_cell.angle_beta   90.00
_cell.angle_gamma   90.00
#
_symmetry.space_group_name_H-M   'P 1'
#
loop_
_entity.id
_entity.type
_entity.pdbx_description
1 polymer ?
#
loop_
_entity_poly.entity_id
_entity_poly.type
_entity_poly.pdbx_seq_one_letter_code
_entity_poly.pdbx_strand_id
1 'polypeptide(L)'
;MNRGTTKAERTRNFIIERTAEIFNKKGYAGTSMSDLTEATGLTKGSIYGNFENKEEVALAVFEYNYQRVFKLVGDEVAKAGSFYDQLMVYGQVYKKVIGVIGNRGGCPILNTSVEADDTNVALQLSAAKAVFSWKKNLIRIIEGGIAAGEFKKDVNAEQMAVSIIALIEGGMMISKVTNDDANMNHVLLTVEALVKEIKLAA
;
A
#
# COMPACT_ATOMS: atom_id res chain seq x y z
N MET A 1 8.76 21.39 22.06
CA MET A 1 7.68 21.03 23.00
C MET A 1 6.87 19.89 22.39
N ASN A 2 7.03 18.68 22.91
CA ASN A 2 6.30 17.51 22.46
C ASN A 2 4.87 17.62 23.02
N ARG A 3 3.92 18.10 22.21
CA ARG A 3 2.49 18.08 22.58
C ARG A 3 2.05 16.64 22.64
N GLY A 4 1.93 16.09 23.84
CA GLY A 4 1.39 14.75 24.05
C GLY A 4 0.03 14.62 23.36
N THR A 5 -0.21 13.47 22.69
CA THR A 5 -1.48 13.17 22.04
C THR A 5 -2.66 13.37 23.01
N THR A 6 -3.69 14.08 22.59
CA THR A 6 -4.90 14.33 23.37
C THR A 6 -5.68 13.01 23.61
N LYS A 7 -6.61 13.01 24.56
CA LYS A 7 -7.48 11.85 24.80
C LYS A 7 -8.30 11.49 23.54
N ALA A 8 -8.80 12.51 22.84
CA ALA A 8 -9.56 12.32 21.60
C ALA A 8 -8.70 11.67 20.50
N GLU A 9 -7.48 12.18 20.27
CA GLU A 9 -6.55 11.59 19.30
C GLU A 9 -6.19 10.15 19.63
N ARG A 10 -5.98 9.82 20.91
CA ARG A 10 -5.74 8.43 21.35
C ARG A 10 -6.92 7.52 21.05
N THR A 11 -8.14 7.99 21.32
CA THR A 11 -9.36 7.20 21.04
C THR A 11 -9.55 7.04 19.53
N ARG A 12 -9.35 8.09 18.74
CA ARG A 12 -9.41 8.03 17.28
C ARG A 12 -8.41 7.01 16.71
N ASN A 13 -7.15 7.07 17.14
CA ASN A 13 -6.11 6.12 16.70
C ASN A 13 -6.45 4.68 17.11
N PHE A 14 -6.94 4.47 18.33
CA PHE A 14 -7.39 3.17 18.80
C PHE A 14 -8.50 2.59 17.91
N ILE A 15 -9.50 3.39 17.53
CA ILE A 15 -10.57 2.96 16.61
C ILE A 15 -9.98 2.55 15.27
N ILE A 16 -9.11 3.39 14.68
CA ILE A 16 -8.44 3.11 13.40
C ILE A 16 -7.69 1.79 13.46
N GLU A 17 -6.84 1.59 14.44
CA GLU A 17 -6.00 0.40 14.58
C GLU A 17 -6.83 -0.88 14.74
N ARG A 18 -7.89 -0.82 15.57
CA ARG A 18 -8.75 -1.97 15.83
C ARG A 18 -9.63 -2.37 14.64
N THR A 19 -9.98 -1.42 13.78
CA THR A 19 -10.85 -1.66 12.63
C THR A 19 -10.09 -1.81 11.31
N ALA A 20 -8.78 -1.56 11.31
CA ALA A 20 -7.93 -1.57 10.12
C ALA A 20 -7.99 -2.88 9.31
N GLU A 21 -7.94 -4.02 10.00
CA GLU A 21 -7.99 -5.33 9.36
C GLU A 21 -9.39 -5.66 8.83
N ILE A 22 -10.43 -5.23 9.54
CA ILE A 22 -11.83 -5.50 9.18
C ILE A 22 -12.16 -4.79 7.86
N PHE A 23 -11.88 -3.50 7.76
CA PHE A 23 -12.10 -2.76 6.51
C PHE A 23 -11.26 -3.31 5.36
N ASN A 24 -10.02 -3.71 5.61
CA ASN A 24 -9.18 -4.26 4.56
C ASN A 24 -9.64 -5.64 4.05
N LYS A 25 -10.32 -6.44 4.91
CA LYS A 25 -10.85 -7.76 4.54
C LYS A 25 -12.26 -7.71 3.99
N LYS A 26 -13.15 -6.92 4.61
CA LYS A 26 -14.58 -6.86 4.29
C LYS A 26 -14.94 -5.72 3.34
N GLY A 27 -14.05 -4.76 3.16
CA GLY A 27 -14.32 -3.53 2.44
C GLY A 27 -15.21 -2.56 3.22
N TYR A 28 -15.51 -1.41 2.60
CA TYR A 28 -16.40 -0.39 3.15
C TYR A 28 -17.85 -0.87 3.23
N ALA A 29 -18.36 -1.45 2.14
CA ALA A 29 -19.74 -1.93 2.06
C ALA A 29 -19.98 -3.11 3.02
N GLY A 30 -19.04 -4.05 3.08
CA GLY A 30 -19.11 -5.24 3.92
C GLY A 30 -18.84 -5.01 5.40
N THR A 31 -18.39 -3.81 5.81
CA THR A 31 -18.14 -3.49 7.22
C THR A 31 -19.32 -2.77 7.84
N SER A 32 -19.93 -3.38 8.86
CA SER A 32 -21.06 -2.82 9.61
C SER A 32 -20.62 -2.02 10.84
N MET A 33 -21.53 -1.21 11.40
CA MET A 33 -21.30 -0.57 12.71
C MET A 33 -21.15 -1.58 13.84
N SER A 34 -21.82 -2.73 13.74
CA SER A 34 -21.65 -3.81 14.71
C SER A 34 -20.23 -4.37 14.70
N ASP A 35 -19.63 -4.55 13.53
CA ASP A 35 -18.22 -4.94 13.42
C ASP A 35 -17.30 -3.95 14.13
N LEU A 36 -17.55 -2.65 13.97
CA LEU A 36 -16.75 -1.60 14.61
C LEU A 36 -16.89 -1.58 16.13
N THR A 37 -18.12 -1.72 16.63
CA THR A 37 -18.36 -1.75 18.08
C THR A 37 -17.81 -3.02 18.74
N GLU A 38 -17.89 -4.16 18.06
CA GLU A 38 -17.32 -5.44 18.53
C GLU A 38 -15.78 -5.37 18.58
N ALA A 39 -15.14 -4.89 17.50
CA ALA A 39 -13.68 -4.80 17.41
C ALA A 39 -13.07 -3.83 18.42
N THR A 40 -13.78 -2.75 18.75
CA THR A 40 -13.29 -1.68 19.63
C THR A 40 -13.73 -1.83 21.08
N GLY A 41 -14.82 -2.55 21.34
CA GLY A 41 -15.51 -2.55 22.64
C GLY A 41 -16.18 -1.21 23.00
N LEU A 42 -16.27 -0.29 22.03
CA LEU A 42 -16.87 1.04 22.21
C LEU A 42 -18.34 1.04 21.77
N THR A 43 -19.12 1.93 22.36
CA THR A 43 -20.49 2.18 21.89
C THR A 43 -20.48 2.92 20.54
N LYS A 44 -21.55 2.77 19.76
CA LYS A 44 -21.79 3.53 18.53
C LYS A 44 -21.64 5.04 18.74
N GLY A 45 -22.19 5.57 19.84
CA GLY A 45 -22.06 6.98 20.21
C GLY A 45 -20.62 7.41 20.49
N SER A 46 -19.81 6.54 21.10
CA SER A 46 -18.39 6.83 21.32
C SER A 46 -17.59 6.86 20.01
N ILE A 47 -17.91 5.99 19.05
CA ILE A 47 -17.26 6.01 17.72
C ILE A 47 -17.63 7.31 16.98
N TYR A 48 -18.91 7.66 16.92
CA TYR A 48 -19.38 8.89 16.26
C TYR A 48 -19.07 10.19 17.03
N GLY A 49 -18.60 10.11 18.26
CA GLY A 49 -17.96 11.24 18.94
C GLY A 49 -16.55 11.55 18.45
N ASN A 50 -15.93 10.65 17.67
CA ASN A 50 -14.60 10.79 17.10
C ASN A 50 -14.58 10.83 15.57
N PHE A 51 -15.67 10.41 14.92
CA PHE A 51 -15.84 10.37 13.46
C PHE A 51 -17.26 10.79 13.10
N GLU A 52 -17.42 11.57 12.07
CA GLU A 52 -18.73 12.04 11.60
C GLU A 52 -19.63 10.88 11.12
N ASN A 53 -19.01 9.91 10.45
CA ASN A 53 -19.72 8.78 9.85
C ASN A 53 -18.78 7.59 9.60
N LYS A 54 -19.34 6.47 9.10
CA LYS A 54 -18.56 5.26 8.76
C LYS A 54 -17.55 5.51 7.65
N GLU A 55 -17.84 6.40 6.71
CA GLU A 55 -16.94 6.74 5.61
C GLU A 55 -15.66 7.42 6.11
N GLU A 56 -15.78 8.34 7.06
CA GLU A 56 -14.61 8.97 7.68
C GLU A 56 -13.73 7.96 8.42
N VAL A 57 -14.33 6.96 9.07
CA VAL A 57 -13.56 5.84 9.67
C VAL A 57 -12.83 5.07 8.57
N ALA A 58 -13.51 4.73 7.47
CA ALA A 58 -12.94 3.96 6.37
C ALA A 58 -11.78 4.70 5.69
N LEU A 59 -11.92 6.01 5.47
CA LEU A 59 -10.85 6.86 4.91
C LEU A 59 -9.62 6.90 5.83
N ALA A 60 -9.84 7.07 7.13
CA ALA A 60 -8.75 7.08 8.10
C ALA A 60 -8.06 5.70 8.21
N VAL A 61 -8.82 4.64 8.12
CA VAL A 61 -8.31 3.26 8.11
C VAL A 61 -7.55 2.94 6.82
N PHE A 62 -8.06 3.37 5.67
CA PHE A 62 -7.34 3.23 4.40
C PHE A 62 -5.96 3.91 4.48
N GLU A 63 -5.92 5.17 4.92
CA GLU A 63 -4.67 5.92 5.07
C GLU A 63 -3.71 5.22 6.04
N TYR A 64 -4.19 4.74 7.18
CA TYR A 64 -3.39 3.99 8.15
C TYR A 64 -2.78 2.70 7.54
N ASN A 65 -3.58 1.91 6.83
CA ASN A 65 -3.12 0.68 6.19
C ASN A 65 -2.11 0.98 5.07
N TYR A 66 -2.39 1.99 4.24
CA TYR A 66 -1.51 2.44 3.17
C TYR A 66 -0.17 2.91 3.72
N GLN A 67 -0.17 3.79 4.72
CA GLN A 67 1.06 4.33 5.32
C GLN A 67 1.93 3.24 5.96
N ARG A 68 1.34 2.21 6.54
CA ARG A 68 2.11 1.08 7.09
C ARG A 68 2.87 0.33 6.00
N VAL A 69 2.23 0.03 4.88
CA VAL A 69 2.88 -0.65 3.75
C VAL A 69 3.95 0.24 3.13
N PHE A 70 3.59 1.49 2.87
CA PHE A 70 4.47 2.47 2.26
C PHE A 70 5.72 2.72 3.11
N LYS A 71 5.56 2.79 4.43
CA LYS A 71 6.68 2.93 5.36
C LYS A 71 7.60 1.72 5.33
N LEU A 72 7.07 0.50 5.34
CA LEU A 72 7.87 -0.73 5.29
C LEU A 72 8.76 -0.77 4.03
N VAL A 73 8.18 -0.43 2.87
CA VAL A 73 8.92 -0.36 1.61
C VAL A 73 9.94 0.79 1.64
N GLY A 74 9.51 1.97 2.08
CA GLY A 74 10.35 3.16 2.15
C GLY A 74 11.56 3.00 3.08
N ASP A 75 11.38 2.37 4.23
CA ASP A 75 12.47 2.10 5.18
C ASP A 75 13.54 1.17 4.58
N GLU A 76 13.17 0.22 3.73
CA GLU A 76 14.13 -0.65 3.02
C GLU A 76 14.77 0.07 1.82
N VAL A 77 13.99 0.83 1.05
CA VAL A 77 14.53 1.66 -0.04
C VAL A 77 15.56 2.68 0.48
N ALA A 78 15.32 3.26 1.66
CA ALA A 78 16.25 4.22 2.26
C ALA A 78 17.60 3.61 2.67
N LYS A 79 17.69 2.29 2.84
CA LYS A 79 18.94 1.58 3.16
C LYS A 79 19.77 1.23 1.92
N ALA A 80 19.18 1.31 0.74
CA ALA A 80 19.83 0.93 -0.50
C ALA A 80 20.86 1.99 -0.94
N GLY A 81 22.04 1.53 -1.35
CA GLY A 81 23.18 2.40 -1.67
C GLY A 81 23.17 2.97 -3.09
N SER A 82 22.37 2.40 -4.00
CA SER A 82 22.28 2.80 -5.40
C SER A 82 20.82 2.87 -5.86
N PHE A 83 20.53 3.56 -6.96
CA PHE A 83 19.21 3.58 -7.57
C PHE A 83 18.80 2.20 -8.08
N TYR A 84 19.74 1.42 -8.58
CA TYR A 84 19.51 0.03 -8.95
C TYR A 84 19.05 -0.79 -7.74
N ASP A 85 19.75 -0.70 -6.61
CA ASP A 85 19.38 -1.43 -5.39
C ASP A 85 18.04 -0.95 -4.85
N GLN A 86 17.73 0.36 -4.95
CA GLN A 86 16.42 0.91 -4.57
C GLN A 86 15.26 0.27 -5.36
N LEU A 87 15.41 0.05 -6.68
CA LEU A 87 14.40 -0.66 -7.47
C LEU A 87 14.34 -2.14 -7.14
N MET A 88 15.49 -2.80 -6.92
CA MET A 88 15.56 -4.22 -6.55
C MET A 88 14.87 -4.50 -5.21
N VAL A 89 14.86 -3.51 -4.30
CA VAL A 89 14.13 -3.60 -3.03
C VAL A 89 12.66 -3.92 -3.25
N TYR A 90 12.01 -3.35 -4.27
CA TYR A 90 10.60 -3.63 -4.55
C TYR A 90 10.34 -5.12 -4.79
N GLY A 91 11.19 -5.82 -5.55
CA GLY A 91 11.10 -7.27 -5.72
C GLY A 91 11.35 -8.07 -4.44
N GLN A 92 12.26 -7.60 -3.59
CA GLN A 92 12.70 -8.33 -2.39
C GLN A 92 11.78 -8.09 -1.18
N VAL A 93 11.34 -6.84 -0.99
CA VAL A 93 10.52 -6.44 0.17
C VAL A 93 9.12 -7.03 0.08
N TYR A 94 8.54 -7.09 -1.12
CA TYR A 94 7.22 -7.67 -1.29
C TYR A 94 7.17 -9.16 -0.94
N LYS A 95 8.26 -9.91 -1.05
CA LYS A 95 8.36 -11.29 -0.49
C LYS A 95 8.13 -11.32 1.02
N LYS A 96 8.66 -10.32 1.76
CA LYS A 96 8.49 -10.20 3.22
C LYS A 96 7.13 -9.59 3.58
N VAL A 97 6.73 -8.59 2.81
CA VAL A 97 5.50 -7.82 3.03
C VAL A 97 4.25 -8.68 2.83
N ILE A 98 4.27 -9.62 1.88
CA ILE A 98 3.15 -10.55 1.63
C ILE A 98 2.78 -11.34 2.87
N GLY A 99 3.75 -11.90 3.60
CA GLY A 99 3.47 -12.60 4.85
C GLY A 99 2.81 -11.72 5.91
N VAL A 100 3.12 -10.41 5.92
CA VAL A 100 2.54 -9.44 6.86
C VAL A 100 1.19 -8.89 6.39
N ILE A 101 1.05 -8.63 5.08
CA ILE A 101 -0.15 -8.04 4.48
C ILE A 101 -1.18 -9.11 4.15
N GLY A 102 -0.77 -10.30 3.69
CA GLY A 102 -1.65 -11.40 3.31
C GLY A 102 -2.60 -11.80 4.43
N ASN A 103 -2.08 -11.99 5.64
CA ASN A 103 -2.86 -12.29 6.83
C ASN A 103 -3.83 -11.17 7.25
N ARG A 104 -3.62 -9.94 6.76
CA ARG A 104 -4.43 -8.74 7.07
C ARG A 104 -5.36 -8.31 5.92
N GLY A 105 -5.59 -9.16 4.93
CA GLY A 105 -6.54 -8.91 3.84
C GLY A 105 -5.89 -8.50 2.50
N GLY A 106 -4.57 -8.43 2.39
CA GLY A 106 -3.87 -8.07 1.15
C GLY A 106 -3.60 -6.57 1.01
N CYS A 107 -3.31 -6.12 -0.22
CA CYS A 107 -2.98 -4.72 -0.50
C CYS A 107 -4.19 -3.79 -0.28
N PRO A 108 -4.07 -2.78 0.59
CA PRO A 108 -5.17 -1.84 0.82
C PRO A 108 -5.50 -1.01 -0.43
N ILE A 109 -4.50 -0.70 -1.27
CA ILE A 109 -4.73 0.05 -2.51
C ILE A 109 -5.59 -0.79 -3.47
N LEU A 110 -5.17 -2.04 -3.75
CA LEU A 110 -5.91 -2.93 -4.64
C LEU A 110 -7.34 -3.16 -4.17
N ASN A 111 -7.51 -3.54 -2.89
CA ASN A 111 -8.82 -3.83 -2.32
C ASN A 111 -9.76 -2.62 -2.42
N THR A 112 -9.29 -1.43 -2.02
CA THR A 112 -10.09 -0.22 -2.06
C THR A 112 -10.34 0.26 -3.49
N SER A 113 -9.36 0.15 -4.40
CA SER A 113 -9.55 0.54 -5.80
C SER A 113 -10.68 -0.25 -6.47
N VAL A 114 -10.68 -1.60 -6.30
CA VAL A 114 -11.69 -2.46 -6.92
C VAL A 114 -13.08 -2.28 -6.31
N GLU A 115 -13.17 -1.98 -5.01
CA GLU A 115 -14.47 -1.76 -4.36
C GLU A 115 -15.06 -0.39 -4.64
N ALA A 116 -14.22 0.64 -4.71
CA ALA A 116 -14.64 2.03 -4.68
C ALA A 116 -14.74 2.69 -6.07
N ASP A 117 -14.26 2.05 -7.14
CA ASP A 117 -14.17 2.64 -8.49
C ASP A 117 -15.48 3.25 -8.99
N ASP A 118 -16.61 2.56 -8.81
CA ASP A 118 -17.94 3.01 -9.22
C ASP A 118 -18.88 3.29 -8.02
N THR A 119 -18.42 3.10 -6.77
CA THR A 119 -19.32 3.06 -5.60
C THR A 119 -19.06 4.13 -4.56
N ASN A 120 -17.81 4.60 -4.42
CA ASN A 120 -17.43 5.58 -3.39
C ASN A 120 -16.32 6.51 -3.86
N VAL A 121 -16.70 7.72 -4.24
CA VAL A 121 -15.78 8.73 -4.80
C VAL A 121 -14.66 9.12 -3.82
N ALA A 122 -14.94 9.21 -2.52
CA ALA A 122 -13.93 9.64 -1.54
C ALA A 122 -12.85 8.56 -1.35
N LEU A 123 -13.24 7.29 -1.28
CA LEU A 123 -12.30 6.15 -1.23
C LEU A 123 -11.55 5.97 -2.55
N GLN A 124 -12.23 6.12 -3.70
CA GLN A 124 -11.60 6.09 -5.02
C GLN A 124 -10.50 7.14 -5.14
N LEU A 125 -10.77 8.39 -4.76
CA LEU A 125 -9.78 9.46 -4.78
C LEU A 125 -8.60 9.19 -3.85
N SER A 126 -8.85 8.59 -2.68
CA SER A 126 -7.80 8.22 -1.74
C SER A 126 -6.90 7.10 -2.30
N ALA A 127 -7.49 6.08 -2.92
CA ALA A 127 -6.77 5.02 -3.60
C ALA A 127 -5.97 5.56 -4.80
N ALA A 128 -6.56 6.41 -5.64
CA ALA A 128 -5.88 7.05 -6.76
C ALA A 128 -4.67 7.88 -6.29
N LYS A 129 -4.81 8.66 -5.21
CA LYS A 129 -3.72 9.43 -4.62
C LYS A 129 -2.57 8.53 -4.15
N ALA A 130 -2.88 7.38 -3.55
CA ALA A 130 -1.88 6.40 -3.14
C ALA A 130 -1.14 5.79 -4.34
N VAL A 131 -1.84 5.43 -5.42
CA VAL A 131 -1.23 4.95 -6.68
C VAL A 131 -0.33 6.03 -7.29
N PHE A 132 -0.78 7.28 -7.37
CA PHE A 132 0.03 8.39 -7.89
C PHE A 132 1.29 8.62 -7.05
N SER A 133 1.20 8.52 -5.74
CA SER A 133 2.35 8.64 -4.84
C SER A 133 3.37 7.53 -5.07
N TRP A 134 2.91 6.29 -5.20
CA TRP A 134 3.76 5.13 -5.49
C TRP A 134 4.44 5.28 -6.86
N LYS A 135 3.66 5.58 -7.92
CA LYS A 135 4.18 5.85 -9.27
C LYS A 135 5.25 6.94 -9.27
N LYS A 136 4.99 8.07 -8.60
CA LYS A 136 5.93 9.17 -8.48
C LYS A 136 7.26 8.76 -7.82
N ASN A 137 7.21 7.93 -6.78
CA ASN A 137 8.43 7.44 -6.14
C ASN A 137 9.24 6.53 -7.06
N LEU A 138 8.60 5.63 -7.79
CA LEU A 138 9.29 4.77 -8.76
C LEU A 138 9.93 5.60 -9.89
N ILE A 139 9.19 6.55 -10.45
CA ILE A 139 9.71 7.46 -11.49
C ILE A 139 10.96 8.19 -10.97
N ARG A 140 10.89 8.77 -9.76
CA ARG A 140 12.04 9.47 -9.15
C ARG A 140 13.27 8.58 -9.00
N ILE A 141 13.10 7.31 -8.63
CA ILE A 141 14.22 6.36 -8.53
C ILE A 141 14.79 6.06 -9.91
N ILE A 142 13.94 5.84 -10.91
CA ILE A 142 14.37 5.51 -12.28
C ILE A 142 15.10 6.71 -12.92
N GLU A 143 14.52 7.90 -12.86
CA GLU A 143 15.12 9.13 -13.37
C GLU A 143 16.44 9.47 -12.66
N GLY A 144 16.49 9.25 -11.34
CA GLY A 144 17.72 9.39 -10.56
C GLY A 144 18.82 8.43 -11.04
N GLY A 145 18.49 7.17 -11.31
CA GLY A 145 19.43 6.18 -11.84
C GLY A 145 19.88 6.49 -13.27
N ILE A 146 18.99 7.02 -14.12
CA ILE A 146 19.38 7.52 -15.46
C ILE A 146 20.38 8.67 -15.34
N ALA A 147 20.08 9.65 -14.47
CA ALA A 147 20.97 10.80 -14.26
C ALA A 147 22.33 10.40 -13.65
N ALA A 148 22.34 9.39 -12.78
CA ALA A 148 23.57 8.85 -12.19
C ALA A 148 24.36 7.91 -13.11
N GLY A 149 23.81 7.56 -14.27
CA GLY A 149 24.45 6.63 -15.21
C GLY A 149 24.37 5.16 -14.79
N GLU A 150 23.46 4.83 -13.88
CA GLU A 150 23.18 3.44 -13.49
C GLU A 150 22.22 2.76 -14.45
N PHE A 151 21.34 3.52 -15.11
CA PHE A 151 20.33 3.03 -16.05
C PHE A 151 20.53 3.59 -17.44
N LYS A 152 20.03 2.85 -18.44
CA LYS A 152 20.02 3.25 -19.85
C LYS A 152 19.23 4.55 -20.03
N LYS A 153 19.69 5.43 -20.93
CA LYS A 153 19.10 6.77 -21.14
C LYS A 153 17.74 6.75 -21.86
N ASP A 154 17.46 5.68 -22.58
CA ASP A 154 16.23 5.49 -23.36
C ASP A 154 15.09 4.82 -22.57
N VAL A 155 15.28 4.61 -21.28
CA VAL A 155 14.24 4.03 -20.41
C VAL A 155 13.09 5.01 -20.24
N ASN A 156 11.88 4.57 -20.56
CA ASN A 156 10.65 5.29 -20.21
C ASN A 156 10.29 5.03 -18.74
N ALA A 157 10.64 6.00 -17.89
CA ALA A 157 10.44 5.88 -16.44
C ALA A 157 8.95 5.72 -16.05
N GLU A 158 8.04 6.38 -16.76
CA GLU A 158 6.61 6.28 -16.49
C GLU A 158 6.06 4.90 -16.84
N GLN A 159 6.40 4.38 -18.03
CA GLN A 159 6.00 3.04 -18.45
C GLN A 159 6.53 1.98 -17.49
N MET A 160 7.81 2.08 -17.10
CA MET A 160 8.42 1.13 -16.17
C MET A 160 7.74 1.17 -14.79
N ALA A 161 7.47 2.36 -14.27
CA ALA A 161 6.80 2.52 -12.98
C ALA A 161 5.40 1.90 -12.98
N VAL A 162 4.60 2.16 -14.02
CA VAL A 162 3.25 1.58 -14.15
C VAL A 162 3.32 0.06 -14.29
N SER A 163 4.28 -0.46 -15.07
CA SER A 163 4.48 -1.90 -15.25
C SER A 163 4.84 -2.60 -13.93
N ILE A 164 5.74 -2.03 -13.14
CA ILE A 164 6.11 -2.58 -11.82
C ILE A 164 4.89 -2.62 -10.89
N ILE A 165 4.10 -1.54 -10.81
CA ILE A 165 2.89 -1.49 -9.99
C ILE A 165 1.90 -2.55 -10.44
N ALA A 166 1.60 -2.64 -11.74
CA ALA A 166 0.65 -3.59 -12.29
C ALA A 166 1.07 -5.05 -12.03
N LEU A 167 2.35 -5.36 -12.16
CA LEU A 167 2.88 -6.69 -11.87
C LEU A 167 2.72 -7.02 -10.38
N ILE A 168 3.11 -6.14 -9.48
CA ILE A 168 3.03 -6.36 -8.04
C ILE A 168 1.57 -6.56 -7.60
N GLU A 169 0.66 -5.69 -8.03
CA GLU A 169 -0.77 -5.79 -7.66
C GLU A 169 -1.44 -7.02 -8.31
N GLY A 170 -1.11 -7.34 -9.56
CA GLY A 170 -1.57 -8.56 -10.22
C GLY A 170 -1.06 -9.82 -9.51
N GLY A 171 0.20 -9.85 -9.12
CA GLY A 171 0.78 -10.94 -8.33
C GLY A 171 0.11 -11.11 -6.97
N MET A 172 -0.17 -9.99 -6.30
CA MET A 172 -0.89 -9.98 -5.02
C MET A 172 -2.30 -10.55 -5.16
N MET A 173 -3.03 -10.12 -6.19
CA MET A 173 -4.38 -10.63 -6.48
C MET A 173 -4.36 -12.13 -6.76
N ILE A 174 -3.48 -12.59 -7.64
CA ILE A 174 -3.38 -14.00 -8.04
C ILE A 174 -3.06 -14.86 -6.81
N SER A 175 -2.01 -14.49 -6.05
CA SER A 175 -1.59 -15.24 -4.86
C SER A 175 -2.71 -15.35 -3.83
N LYS A 176 -3.44 -14.25 -3.59
CA LYS A 176 -4.54 -14.22 -2.63
C LYS A 176 -5.72 -15.10 -3.07
N VAL A 177 -6.13 -15.01 -4.34
CA VAL A 177 -7.30 -15.77 -4.85
C VAL A 177 -7.00 -17.25 -4.95
N THR A 178 -5.77 -17.62 -5.32
CA THR A 178 -5.34 -19.03 -5.45
C THR A 178 -4.84 -19.61 -4.14
N ASN A 179 -4.68 -18.81 -3.09
CA ASN A 179 -4.05 -19.18 -1.83
C ASN A 179 -2.66 -19.83 -2.02
N ASP A 180 -1.89 -19.30 -2.98
CA ASP A 180 -0.57 -19.80 -3.35
C ASP A 180 0.43 -18.63 -3.52
N ASP A 181 1.30 -18.46 -2.54
CA ASP A 181 2.34 -17.41 -2.51
C ASP A 181 3.43 -17.63 -3.56
N ALA A 182 3.54 -18.82 -4.16
CA ALA A 182 4.51 -19.08 -5.23
C ALA A 182 4.23 -18.19 -6.45
N ASN A 183 2.97 -17.88 -6.73
CA ASN A 183 2.59 -16.99 -7.84
C ASN A 183 3.24 -15.60 -7.69
N MET A 184 3.28 -15.05 -6.48
CA MET A 184 3.94 -13.78 -6.25
C MET A 184 5.45 -13.87 -6.47
N ASN A 185 6.09 -14.97 -6.06
CA ASN A 185 7.52 -15.15 -6.30
C ASN A 185 7.84 -15.12 -7.80
N HIS A 186 7.01 -15.75 -8.65
CA HIS A 186 7.18 -15.69 -10.11
C HIS A 186 7.07 -14.25 -10.64
N VAL A 187 6.09 -13.50 -10.18
CA VAL A 187 5.92 -12.08 -10.57
C VAL A 187 7.11 -11.24 -10.13
N LEU A 188 7.59 -11.41 -8.89
CA LEU A 188 8.73 -10.65 -8.39
C LEU A 188 10.03 -10.96 -9.14
N LEU A 189 10.23 -12.19 -9.61
CA LEU A 189 11.33 -12.52 -10.53
C LEU A 189 11.22 -11.76 -11.86
N THR A 190 10.01 -11.55 -12.37
CA THR A 190 9.78 -10.74 -13.56
C THR A 190 10.12 -9.26 -13.30
N VAL A 191 9.71 -8.72 -12.16
CA VAL A 191 10.08 -7.34 -11.77
C VAL A 191 11.61 -7.20 -11.67
N GLU A 192 12.29 -8.16 -11.03
CA GLU A 192 13.76 -8.16 -10.95
C GLU A 192 14.41 -8.23 -12.34
N ALA A 193 13.86 -9.03 -13.27
CA ALA A 193 14.37 -9.13 -14.64
C ALA A 193 14.23 -7.81 -15.39
N LEU A 194 13.08 -7.13 -15.28
CA LEU A 194 12.87 -5.81 -15.86
C LEU A 194 13.86 -4.77 -15.32
N VAL A 195 14.11 -4.79 -14.01
CA VAL A 195 15.10 -3.88 -13.41
C VAL A 195 16.52 -4.18 -13.88
N LYS A 196 16.87 -5.46 -14.03
CA LYS A 196 18.18 -5.87 -14.57
C LYS A 196 18.37 -5.44 -16.03
N GLU A 197 17.31 -5.50 -16.84
CA GLU A 197 17.34 -5.14 -18.25
C GLU A 197 17.67 -3.65 -18.50
N ILE A 198 17.17 -2.77 -17.63
CA ILE A 198 17.44 -1.33 -17.75
C ILE A 198 18.80 -0.90 -17.20
N LYS A 199 19.50 -1.77 -16.47
CA LYS A 199 20.83 -1.47 -15.91
C LYS A 199 21.85 -1.28 -17.03
N LEU A 200 22.69 -0.24 -16.94
CA LEU A 200 23.87 -0.12 -17.79
C LEU A 200 24.87 -1.22 -17.45
N ALA A 201 25.39 -1.87 -18.47
CA ALA A 201 26.56 -2.75 -18.32
C ALA A 201 27.74 -1.92 -17.83
N ALA A 202 28.44 -2.41 -16.81
CA ALA A 202 29.67 -1.81 -16.31
C ALA A 202 30.79 -1.88 -17.34
#